data_e10c0208f2c4197cf332d058e3296007
#
_entry.id   e10c0208f2c4197cf332d058e3296007
#
_cell.length_a   1.000
_cell.length_b   1.000
_cell.length_c   1.000
_cell.angle_alpha   90.00
_cell.angle_beta   90.00
_cell.angle_gamma   90.00
#
_symmetry.space_group_name_H-M   'P 1'
#
loop_
_entity.id
_entity.type
_entity.pdbx_description
1 polymer ?
#
loop_
_entity_poly.entity_id
_entity_poly.type
_entity_poly.pdbx_seq_one_letter_code
_entity_poly.pdbx_strand_id
1 'polypeptide(L)'
;MLSQLKTGLSNILSNKKFILIIFFVLILIGVSIYTYQTYIIPRLNPSFVPNKEFIQKTEEEATSATLYYFCVDWCPYCKKATPVVEGIKKQYESQKINGIQLNVISSDCTNDDSSVTGFENQHNVKIDGYPTIYIVKGQQVIEYDAKVNKNTLTEFLNTV
;
A
#
# COMPACT_ATOMS: atom_id res chain seq x y z
N MET A 1 19.38 -44.78 14.82
CA MET A 1 18.29 -43.87 14.58
C MET A 1 17.95 -43.70 13.10
N LEU A 2 18.91 -43.45 12.22
CA LEU A 2 18.72 -43.30 10.76
C LEU A 2 18.17 -44.56 10.05
N SER A 3 18.54 -45.78 10.51
CA SER A 3 18.07 -47.03 9.92
C SER A 3 16.58 -47.31 10.18
N GLN A 4 16.08 -46.94 11.35
CA GLN A 4 14.67 -47.07 11.73
C GLN A 4 13.78 -46.12 10.90
N LEU A 5 14.27 -44.90 10.63
CA LEU A 5 13.58 -43.92 9.76
C LEU A 5 13.50 -44.41 8.31
N LYS A 6 14.58 -45.04 7.77
CA LYS A 6 14.57 -45.62 6.41
C LYS A 6 13.56 -46.72 6.25
N THR A 7 13.46 -47.64 7.23
CA THR A 7 12.50 -48.75 7.17
C THR A 7 11.06 -48.28 7.32
N GLY A 8 10.81 -47.28 8.18
CA GLY A 8 9.46 -46.66 8.28
C GLY A 8 9.04 -45.98 6.98
N LEU A 9 9.96 -45.26 6.34
CA LEU A 9 9.69 -44.55 5.09
C LEU A 9 9.42 -45.51 3.93
N SER A 10 10.17 -46.65 3.82
CA SER A 10 9.98 -47.63 2.78
C SER A 10 8.63 -48.37 2.91
N ASN A 11 8.16 -48.63 4.12
CA ASN A 11 6.84 -49.24 4.37
C ASN A 11 5.67 -48.30 4.03
N ILE A 12 5.86 -46.98 4.27
CA ILE A 12 4.89 -45.94 3.88
C ILE A 12 4.83 -45.81 2.36
N LEU A 13 5.96 -45.80 1.68
CA LEU A 13 6.02 -45.70 0.22
C LEU A 13 5.57 -46.98 -0.50
N SER A 14 5.57 -48.15 0.18
CA SER A 14 5.07 -49.41 -0.39
C SER A 14 3.55 -49.49 -0.40
N ASN A 15 2.86 -48.72 0.37
CA ASN A 15 1.39 -48.77 0.49
C ASN A 15 0.72 -47.79 -0.48
N LYS A 16 0.17 -48.31 -1.60
CA LYS A 16 -0.49 -47.50 -2.63
C LYS A 16 -1.56 -46.52 -2.08
N LYS A 17 -2.28 -46.91 -1.01
CA LYS A 17 -3.27 -46.02 -0.37
C LYS A 17 -2.59 -44.81 0.31
N PHE A 18 -1.42 -45.00 0.93
CA PHE A 18 -0.68 -43.91 1.56
C PHE A 18 -0.12 -42.95 0.53
N ILE A 19 0.39 -43.46 -0.59
CA ILE A 19 0.89 -42.62 -1.70
C ILE A 19 -0.26 -41.76 -2.24
N LEU A 20 -1.43 -42.30 -2.42
CA LEU A 20 -2.61 -41.53 -2.88
C LEU A 20 -3.03 -40.45 -1.89
N ILE A 21 -2.95 -40.71 -0.58
CA ILE A 21 -3.26 -39.74 0.46
C ILE A 21 -2.24 -38.59 0.43
N ILE A 22 -0.95 -38.90 0.34
CA ILE A 22 0.13 -37.88 0.26
C ILE A 22 -0.04 -37.05 -1.00
N PHE A 23 -0.35 -37.66 -2.14
CA PHE A 23 -0.58 -36.94 -3.39
C PHE A 23 -1.78 -35.98 -3.28
N PHE A 24 -2.86 -36.44 -2.64
CA PHE A 24 -4.04 -35.61 -2.42
C PHE A 24 -3.76 -34.42 -1.48
N VAL A 25 -2.98 -34.64 -0.42
CA VAL A 25 -2.56 -33.58 0.52
C VAL A 25 -1.70 -32.54 -0.20
N LEU A 26 -0.77 -32.97 -1.06
CA LEU A 26 0.07 -32.06 -1.85
C LEU A 26 -0.76 -31.21 -2.81
N ILE A 27 -1.78 -31.79 -3.44
CA ILE A 27 -2.72 -31.04 -4.29
C ILE A 27 -3.47 -29.99 -3.46
N LEU A 28 -3.98 -30.34 -2.29
CA LEU A 28 -4.68 -29.38 -1.42
C LEU A 28 -3.78 -28.25 -0.98
N ILE A 29 -2.52 -28.52 -0.63
CA ILE A 29 -1.54 -27.49 -0.29
C ILE A 29 -1.29 -26.59 -1.50
N GLY A 30 -1.09 -27.15 -2.68
CA GLY A 30 -0.89 -26.39 -3.92
C GLY A 30 -2.07 -25.47 -4.25
N VAL A 31 -3.30 -25.99 -4.15
CA VAL A 31 -4.54 -25.22 -4.35
C VAL A 31 -4.65 -24.11 -3.29
N SER A 32 -4.32 -24.41 -2.03
CA SER A 32 -4.37 -23.45 -0.94
C SER A 32 -3.37 -22.29 -1.15
N ILE A 33 -2.14 -22.59 -1.58
CA ILE A 33 -1.14 -21.58 -1.90
C ILE A 33 -1.58 -20.74 -3.11
N TYR A 34 -2.09 -21.40 -4.15
CA TYR A 34 -2.59 -20.72 -5.35
C TYR A 34 -3.74 -19.76 -5.02
N THR A 35 -4.74 -20.22 -4.27
CA THR A 35 -5.87 -19.38 -3.85
C THR A 35 -5.41 -18.23 -2.94
N TYR A 36 -4.47 -18.47 -2.04
CA TYR A 36 -3.89 -17.44 -1.20
C TYR A 36 -3.19 -16.34 -2.02
N GLN A 37 -2.35 -16.74 -2.98
CA GLN A 37 -1.64 -15.78 -3.84
C GLN A 37 -2.57 -15.02 -4.77
N THR A 38 -3.60 -15.69 -5.33
CA THR A 38 -4.47 -15.10 -6.35
C THR A 38 -5.57 -14.22 -5.75
N TYR A 39 -6.12 -14.59 -4.59
CA TYR A 39 -7.30 -13.92 -4.03
C TYR A 39 -7.01 -13.14 -2.75
N ILE A 40 -6.04 -13.57 -1.93
CA ILE A 40 -5.81 -12.95 -0.63
C ILE A 40 -4.72 -11.87 -0.72
N ILE A 41 -3.59 -12.17 -1.36
CA ILE A 41 -2.50 -11.18 -1.51
C ILE A 41 -2.96 -9.91 -2.23
N PRO A 42 -3.71 -9.96 -3.36
CA PRO A 42 -4.19 -8.73 -4.00
C PRO A 42 -5.13 -7.89 -3.14
N ARG A 43 -5.93 -8.55 -2.28
CA ARG A 43 -6.81 -7.83 -1.33
C ARG A 43 -6.08 -7.24 -0.14
N LEU A 44 -4.97 -7.86 0.29
CA LEU A 44 -4.13 -7.32 1.36
C LEU A 44 -3.18 -6.21 0.88
N ASN A 45 -2.82 -6.23 -0.40
CA ASN A 45 -1.98 -5.23 -1.06
C ASN A 45 -2.65 -4.85 -2.38
N PRO A 46 -3.76 -4.09 -2.36
CA PRO A 46 -4.36 -3.62 -3.59
C PRO A 46 -3.31 -2.82 -4.37
N SER A 47 -3.12 -3.14 -5.63
CA SER A 47 -2.39 -2.28 -6.55
C SER A 47 -3.15 -0.96 -6.67
N PHE A 48 -2.40 0.15 -6.71
CA PHE A 48 -3.01 1.45 -6.93
C PHE A 48 -3.83 1.42 -8.24
N VAL A 49 -5.09 1.81 -8.15
CA VAL A 49 -5.95 2.05 -9.30
C VAL A 49 -6.21 3.54 -9.35
N PRO A 50 -5.78 4.27 -10.38
CA PRO A 50 -6.03 5.71 -10.47
C PRO A 50 -7.54 5.97 -10.48
N ASN A 51 -8.00 6.76 -9.52
CA ASN A 51 -9.39 7.21 -9.44
C ASN A 51 -9.68 8.17 -10.60
N LYS A 52 -10.33 7.68 -11.65
CA LYS A 52 -10.71 8.49 -12.82
C LYS A 52 -11.87 9.46 -12.55
N GLU A 53 -12.54 9.33 -11.40
CA GLU A 53 -13.76 10.08 -11.11
C GLU A 53 -13.52 11.53 -10.69
N PHE A 54 -12.29 11.89 -10.29
CA PHE A 54 -11.96 13.23 -9.82
C PHE A 54 -11.16 14.09 -10.81
N ILE A 55 -11.00 13.64 -12.07
CA ILE A 55 -10.38 14.48 -13.10
C ILE A 55 -11.42 15.49 -13.61
N GLN A 56 -11.66 16.54 -12.85
CA GLN A 56 -12.22 17.76 -13.42
C GLN A 56 -11.11 18.40 -14.25
N LYS A 57 -11.29 18.34 -15.58
CA LYS A 57 -10.44 19.03 -16.55
C LYS A 57 -10.52 20.54 -16.32
N THR A 58 -9.57 21.07 -15.60
CA THR A 58 -9.21 22.48 -15.70
C THR A 58 -7.70 22.48 -15.93
N GLU A 59 -7.32 22.67 -17.20
CA GLU A 59 -5.96 22.79 -17.66
C GLU A 59 -5.39 24.15 -17.21
N GLU A 60 -5.07 24.30 -15.95
CA GLU A 60 -3.98 25.15 -15.53
C GLU A 60 -2.80 24.24 -15.24
N GLU A 61 -1.73 24.36 -16.03
CA GLU A 61 -0.47 23.65 -15.82
C GLU A 61 0.07 24.02 -14.43
N ALA A 62 -0.37 23.31 -13.40
CA ALA A 62 0.17 23.49 -12.07
C ALA A 62 1.62 23.02 -12.07
N THR A 63 2.54 23.97 -11.90
CA THR A 63 3.99 23.74 -11.86
C THR A 63 4.45 23.07 -10.57
N SER A 64 3.54 22.92 -9.59
CA SER A 64 3.80 22.30 -8.29
C SER A 64 2.63 21.44 -7.83
N ALA A 65 2.95 20.38 -7.09
CA ALA A 65 1.98 19.56 -6.37
C ALA A 65 2.39 19.46 -4.90
N THR A 66 1.42 19.34 -4.01
CA THR A 66 1.66 19.17 -2.57
C THR A 66 1.07 17.87 -2.10
N LEU A 67 1.90 17.00 -1.53
CA LEU A 67 1.48 15.78 -0.86
C LEU A 67 1.26 16.09 0.61
N TYR A 68 0.05 15.87 1.09
CA TYR A 68 -0.34 15.97 2.48
C TYR A 68 -0.38 14.59 3.11
N TYR A 69 0.29 14.42 4.21
CA TYR A 69 0.32 13.19 4.99
C TYR A 69 -0.16 13.47 6.41
N PHE A 70 -1.29 12.88 6.78
CA PHE A 70 -1.89 13.00 8.12
C PHE A 70 -1.63 11.71 8.90
N CYS A 71 -1.08 11.84 10.08
CA CYS A 71 -0.75 10.69 10.93
C CYS A 71 -0.94 10.98 12.40
N VAL A 72 -0.91 9.93 13.22
CA VAL A 72 -0.96 9.98 14.68
C VAL A 72 0.03 8.98 15.27
N ASP A 73 0.62 9.32 16.42
CA ASP A 73 1.68 8.53 17.05
C ASP A 73 1.26 7.15 17.56
N TRP A 74 0.02 7.03 17.99
CA TRP A 74 -0.51 5.77 18.51
C TRP A 74 -0.89 4.76 17.43
N CYS A 75 -0.93 5.17 16.14
CA CYS A 75 -1.31 4.29 15.03
C CYS A 75 -0.13 3.45 14.53
N PRO A 76 -0.20 2.09 14.58
CA PRO A 76 0.87 1.21 14.08
C PRO A 76 1.11 1.35 12.56
N TYR A 77 0.08 1.69 11.79
CA TYR A 77 0.18 1.90 10.35
C TYR A 77 0.90 3.21 10.04
N CYS A 78 0.67 4.26 10.83
CA CYS A 78 1.39 5.52 10.75
C CYS A 78 2.89 5.31 10.97
N LYS A 79 3.27 4.56 12.01
CA LYS A 79 4.69 4.25 12.29
C LYS A 79 5.40 3.53 11.13
N LYS A 80 4.65 2.75 10.34
CA LYS A 80 5.19 2.09 9.13
C LYS A 80 5.20 3.01 7.92
N ALA A 81 4.24 3.91 7.80
CA ALA A 81 4.10 4.82 6.68
C ALA A 81 5.08 6.01 6.75
N THR A 82 5.31 6.57 7.94
CA THR A 82 6.16 7.74 8.15
C THR A 82 7.54 7.63 7.49
N PRO A 83 8.34 6.56 7.69
CA PRO A 83 9.66 6.45 7.07
C PRO A 83 9.59 6.38 5.54
N VAL A 84 8.49 5.87 4.97
CA VAL A 84 8.28 5.84 3.52
C VAL A 84 8.02 7.25 3.00
N VAL A 85 7.13 8.00 3.64
CA VAL A 85 6.80 9.38 3.26
C VAL A 85 8.01 10.30 3.40
N GLU A 86 8.78 10.17 4.49
CA GLU A 86 10.02 10.91 4.67
C GLU A 86 11.07 10.55 3.60
N GLY A 87 11.15 9.29 3.21
CA GLY A 87 12.00 8.84 2.11
C GLY A 87 11.62 9.50 0.78
N ILE A 88 10.32 9.58 0.49
CA ILE A 88 9.78 10.30 -0.68
C ILE A 88 10.10 11.79 -0.59
N LYS A 89 9.86 12.42 0.57
CA LYS A 89 10.20 13.83 0.79
C LYS A 89 11.65 14.12 0.42
N LYS A 90 12.60 13.36 0.99
CA LYS A 90 14.03 13.50 0.70
C LYS A 90 14.38 13.27 -0.76
N GLN A 91 13.75 12.25 -1.39
CA GLN A 91 14.00 11.91 -2.79
C GLN A 91 13.58 13.06 -3.74
N TYR A 92 12.44 13.70 -3.46
CA TYR A 92 11.86 14.71 -4.35
C TYR A 92 12.11 16.15 -3.91
N GLU A 93 12.88 16.37 -2.84
CA GLU A 93 13.33 17.71 -2.44
C GLU A 93 14.11 18.43 -3.55
N SER A 94 14.89 17.67 -4.33
CA SER A 94 15.73 18.18 -5.42
C SER A 94 15.33 17.66 -6.82
N GLN A 95 14.32 16.82 -6.91
CA GLN A 95 13.88 16.20 -8.15
C GLN A 95 12.44 16.60 -8.46
N LYS A 96 12.15 16.74 -9.75
CA LYS A 96 10.78 16.96 -10.23
C LYS A 96 10.15 15.63 -10.65
N ILE A 97 8.85 15.48 -10.42
CA ILE A 97 8.04 14.38 -10.91
C ILE A 97 7.28 14.87 -12.13
N ASN A 98 7.50 14.26 -13.30
CA ASN A 98 6.84 14.67 -14.54
C ASN A 98 6.96 16.19 -14.85
N GLY A 99 8.07 16.81 -14.46
CA GLY A 99 8.27 18.25 -14.61
C GLY A 99 7.68 19.11 -13.49
N ILE A 100 6.97 18.51 -12.53
CA ILE A 100 6.26 19.19 -11.43
C ILE A 100 7.11 19.13 -10.16
N GLN A 101 7.19 20.25 -9.42
CA GLN A 101 7.82 20.28 -8.11
C GLN A 101 6.89 19.67 -7.06
N LEU A 102 7.37 18.67 -6.31
CA LEU A 102 6.62 18.06 -5.21
C LEU A 102 7.01 18.73 -3.88
N ASN A 103 6.01 19.22 -3.16
CA ASN A 103 6.12 19.59 -1.75
C ASN A 103 5.49 18.49 -0.90
N VAL A 104 6.10 18.16 0.25
CA VAL A 104 5.55 17.16 1.17
C VAL A 104 5.32 17.79 2.54
N ILE A 105 4.07 17.82 2.96
CA ILE A 105 3.61 18.32 4.27
C ILE A 105 3.17 17.12 5.09
N SER A 106 3.85 16.88 6.21
CA SER A 106 3.49 15.83 7.18
C SER A 106 2.90 16.50 8.42
N SER A 107 1.69 16.12 8.78
CA SER A 107 0.97 16.63 9.95
C SER A 107 0.81 15.52 10.98
N ASP A 108 1.32 15.77 12.19
CA ASP A 108 1.05 14.95 13.36
C ASP A 108 -0.26 15.43 14.01
N CYS A 109 -1.28 14.59 13.93
CA CYS A 109 -2.63 14.89 14.42
C CYS A 109 -2.90 14.21 15.78
N THR A 110 -1.83 13.85 16.53
CA THR A 110 -1.96 13.14 17.80
C THR A 110 -2.66 13.97 18.88
N ASN A 111 -2.30 15.24 18.97
CA ASN A 111 -2.80 16.16 20.01
C ASN A 111 -3.56 17.36 19.43
N ASP A 112 -3.47 17.61 18.13
CA ASP A 112 -4.08 18.73 17.45
C ASP A 112 -4.52 18.31 16.03
N ASP A 113 -5.81 18.41 15.76
CA ASP A 113 -6.45 18.11 14.48
C ASP A 113 -6.72 19.35 13.64
N SER A 114 -6.18 20.51 14.02
CA SER A 114 -6.38 21.77 13.30
C SER A 114 -5.94 21.69 11.83
N SER A 115 -4.86 20.96 11.55
CA SER A 115 -4.38 20.72 10.18
C SER A 115 -5.35 19.86 9.37
N VAL A 116 -6.00 18.88 9.99
CA VAL A 116 -7.06 18.05 9.39
C VAL A 116 -8.27 18.93 9.07
N THR A 117 -8.79 19.61 10.07
CA THR A 117 -9.95 20.50 9.93
C THR A 117 -9.72 21.59 8.89
N GLY A 118 -8.51 22.18 8.88
CA GLY A 118 -8.12 23.17 7.89
C GLY A 118 -8.12 22.61 6.47
N PHE A 119 -7.54 21.44 6.27
CA PHE A 119 -7.50 20.75 4.97
C PHE A 119 -8.91 20.34 4.49
N GLU A 120 -9.71 19.74 5.36
CA GLU A 120 -11.10 19.34 5.05
C GLU A 120 -11.94 20.53 4.58
N ASN A 121 -11.87 21.64 5.32
CA ASN A 121 -12.62 22.85 4.98
C ASN A 121 -12.12 23.50 3.67
N GLN A 122 -10.81 23.51 3.44
CA GLN A 122 -10.21 24.11 2.25
C GLN A 122 -10.55 23.31 0.98
N HIS A 123 -10.57 21.99 1.07
CA HIS A 123 -10.68 21.11 -0.09
C HIS A 123 -12.03 20.39 -0.20
N ASN A 124 -12.93 20.62 0.76
CA ASN A 124 -14.25 19.97 0.85
C ASN A 124 -14.16 18.43 0.78
N VAL A 125 -13.21 17.87 1.50
CA VAL A 125 -12.98 16.43 1.65
C VAL A 125 -13.11 16.06 3.12
N LYS A 126 -13.16 14.74 3.43
CA LYS A 126 -13.23 14.25 4.80
C LYS A 126 -12.11 13.24 5.06
N ILE A 127 -11.50 13.33 6.23
CA ILE A 127 -10.45 12.42 6.70
C ILE A 127 -11.04 11.51 7.78
N ASP A 128 -11.37 10.28 7.40
CA ASP A 128 -12.05 9.32 8.28
C ASP A 128 -11.08 8.45 9.11
N GLY A 129 -9.78 8.54 8.86
CA GLY A 129 -8.81 7.69 9.57
C GLY A 129 -7.35 8.03 9.33
N TYR A 130 -6.44 7.26 9.93
CA TYR A 130 -5.00 7.45 9.82
C TYR A 130 -4.26 6.14 9.51
N PRO A 131 -3.19 6.15 8.70
CA PRO A 131 -2.68 7.31 7.96
C PRO A 131 -3.54 7.64 6.75
N THR A 132 -3.68 8.92 6.42
CA THR A 132 -4.33 9.38 5.19
C THR A 132 -3.35 10.26 4.40
N ILE A 133 -3.35 10.09 3.08
CA ILE A 133 -2.48 10.82 2.15
C ILE A 133 -3.33 11.42 1.05
N TYR A 134 -3.16 12.72 0.81
CA TYR A 134 -3.72 13.42 -0.33
C TYR A 134 -2.62 14.08 -1.15
N ILE A 135 -2.83 14.17 -2.46
CA ILE A 135 -2.03 15.05 -3.31
C ILE A 135 -2.93 16.15 -3.88
N VAL A 136 -2.46 17.38 -3.80
CA VAL A 136 -3.12 18.56 -4.34
C VAL A 136 -2.27 19.11 -5.47
N LYS A 137 -2.87 19.23 -6.68
CA LYS A 137 -2.24 19.81 -7.87
C LYS A 137 -3.21 20.83 -8.46
N GLY A 138 -2.91 22.10 -8.31
CA GLY A 138 -3.84 23.18 -8.65
C GLY A 138 -5.15 23.03 -7.86
N GLN A 139 -6.26 22.80 -8.56
CA GLN A 139 -7.58 22.58 -7.95
C GLN A 139 -7.91 21.09 -7.75
N GLN A 140 -7.06 20.18 -8.23
CA GLN A 140 -7.29 18.75 -8.10
C GLN A 140 -6.83 18.26 -6.74
N VAL A 141 -7.68 17.51 -6.05
CA VAL A 141 -7.39 16.83 -4.78
C VAL A 141 -7.61 15.35 -4.97
N ILE A 142 -6.57 14.56 -4.82
CA ILE A 142 -6.59 13.13 -5.10
C ILE A 142 -6.15 12.39 -3.84
N GLU A 143 -7.00 11.50 -3.33
CA GLU A 143 -6.68 10.63 -2.22
C GLU A 143 -5.83 9.44 -2.68
N TYR A 144 -4.84 9.08 -1.88
CA TYR A 144 -4.07 7.86 -2.05
C TYR A 144 -4.75 6.71 -1.32
N ASP A 145 -5.46 5.88 -2.06
CA ASP A 145 -6.22 4.74 -1.52
C ASP A 145 -5.49 3.42 -1.72
N ALA A 146 -4.26 3.31 -1.19
CA ALA A 146 -3.50 2.07 -1.22
C ALA A 146 -2.65 1.92 0.04
N LYS A 147 -2.13 0.71 0.29
CA LYS A 147 -1.19 0.50 1.38
C LYS A 147 0.09 1.29 1.13
N VAL A 148 0.49 2.10 2.12
CA VAL A 148 1.67 2.96 2.01
C VAL A 148 2.93 2.11 1.96
N ASN A 149 3.56 2.06 0.80
CA ASN A 149 4.91 1.55 0.58
C ASN A 149 5.59 2.38 -0.53
N LYS A 150 6.92 2.28 -0.62
CA LYS A 150 7.69 3.11 -1.54
C LYS A 150 7.26 2.95 -3.00
N ASN A 151 7.02 1.72 -3.44
CA ASN A 151 6.69 1.44 -4.84
C ASN A 151 5.32 1.99 -5.23
N THR A 152 4.29 1.68 -4.43
CA THR A 152 2.91 2.14 -4.71
C THR A 152 2.78 3.65 -4.58
N LEU A 153 3.48 4.27 -3.63
CA LEU A 153 3.45 5.72 -3.49
C LEU A 153 4.20 6.41 -4.63
N THR A 154 5.33 5.86 -5.09
CA THR A 154 6.04 6.37 -6.28
C THR A 154 5.20 6.20 -7.54
N GLU A 155 4.53 5.06 -7.71
CA GLU A 155 3.62 4.81 -8.83
C GLU A 155 2.47 5.84 -8.85
N PHE A 156 1.84 6.06 -7.70
CA PHE A 156 0.81 7.09 -7.56
C PHE A 156 1.31 8.48 -7.95
N LEU A 157 2.48 8.88 -7.47
CA LEU A 157 3.07 10.18 -7.80
C LEU A 157 3.38 10.34 -9.31
N ASN A 158 3.70 9.24 -9.99
CA ASN A 158 3.94 9.25 -11.44
C ASN A 158 2.65 9.34 -12.27
N THR A 159 1.47 9.13 -11.68
CA THR A 159 0.18 9.25 -12.37
C THR A 159 -0.42 10.66 -12.28
N VAL A 160 0.14 11.51 -11.44
CA VAL A 160 -0.29 12.90 -11.19
C VAL A 160 0.53 13.88 -12.03
#